data_5f63a86300a34704d71f31fb94984f51
#
_entry.id   5f63a86300a34704d71f31fb94984f51
#
_cell.length_a   1.000
_cell.length_b   1.000
_cell.length_c   1.000
_cell.angle_alpha   90.00
_cell.angle_beta   90.00
_cell.angle_gamma   90.00
#
_symmetry.space_group_name_H-M   'P 1'
#
loop_
_entity.id
_entity.type
_entity.pdbx_description
1 polymer ?
#
loop_
_entity_poly.entity_id
_entity_poly.type
_entity_poly.pdbx_seq_one_letter_code
_entity_poly.pdbx_strand_id
1 'polypeptide(L)'
;MTNLIEQLGGYEKAKECLNTRTARLSAINELRAALLEYRRQHNIYEEGDWIIYDDDLMVFAMWSKHHNEYAYIGYANADDGALEHRSAFRHATDKEIAQGYRDE
;
A
#
# COMPACT_ATOMS: atom_id res chain seq x y z
N MET A 1 -1.27 0.63 24.18
CA MET A 1 -2.11 1.65 23.53
C MET A 1 -2.81 1.06 22.33
N THR A 2 -4.10 1.36 22.22
CA THR A 2 -4.89 0.92 21.07
C THR A 2 -4.58 1.82 19.90
N ASN A 3 -4.24 1.27 18.75
CA ASN A 3 -3.99 2.09 17.56
C ASN A 3 -5.31 2.52 16.90
N LEU A 4 -5.23 3.46 15.98
CA LEU A 4 -6.42 4.01 15.32
C LEU A 4 -7.23 2.94 14.58
N ILE A 5 -6.56 1.97 13.96
CA ILE A 5 -7.22 0.88 13.24
C ILE A 5 -8.08 0.05 14.18
N GLU A 6 -7.56 -0.31 15.35
CA GLU A 6 -8.29 -1.06 16.36
C GLU A 6 -9.47 -0.26 16.93
N GLN A 7 -9.26 1.03 17.15
CA GLN A 7 -10.30 1.94 17.64
C GLN A 7 -11.51 2.00 16.69
N LEU A 8 -11.26 1.85 15.40
CA LEU A 8 -12.31 1.91 14.38
C LEU A 8 -12.92 0.54 14.07
N GLY A 9 -12.50 -0.51 14.79
CA GLY A 9 -13.09 -1.83 14.62
C GLY A 9 -12.35 -2.75 13.67
N GLY A 10 -11.09 -2.43 13.34
CA GLY A 10 -10.25 -3.24 12.48
C GLY A 10 -10.02 -2.59 11.12
N TYR A 11 -9.18 -3.24 10.32
CA TYR A 11 -8.71 -2.68 9.05
C TYR A 11 -9.85 -2.40 8.06
N GLU A 12 -10.77 -3.35 7.86
CA GLU A 12 -11.86 -3.18 6.90
C GLU A 12 -12.80 -2.04 7.30
N LYS A 13 -13.12 -1.94 8.59
CA LYS A 13 -13.97 -0.85 9.09
C LYS A 13 -13.26 0.49 9.02
N ALA A 14 -11.95 0.52 9.25
CA ALA A 14 -11.17 1.73 9.11
C ALA A 14 -11.16 2.22 7.66
N LYS A 15 -11.05 1.31 6.68
CA LYS A 15 -11.17 1.65 5.26
C LYS A 15 -12.54 2.24 4.92
N GLU A 16 -13.60 1.66 5.46
CA GLU A 16 -14.96 2.18 5.26
C GLU A 16 -15.11 3.59 5.80
N CYS A 17 -14.52 3.87 6.95
CA CYS A 17 -14.52 5.22 7.52
C CYS A 17 -13.85 6.22 6.60
N LEU A 18 -12.78 5.84 5.92
CA LEU A 18 -12.11 6.70 4.96
C LEU A 18 -13.03 7.07 3.80
N ASN A 19 -13.89 6.16 3.39
CA ASN A 19 -14.78 6.35 2.25
C ASN A 19 -16.05 7.13 2.57
N THR A 20 -16.40 7.32 3.83
CA THR A 20 -17.65 7.95 4.22
C THR A 20 -17.62 9.48 4.19
N ARG A 21 -16.45 10.08 4.10
CA ARG A 21 -16.25 11.54 4.04
C ARG A 21 -16.83 12.33 5.23
N THR A 22 -17.03 11.67 6.35
CA THR A 22 -17.58 12.32 7.55
C THR A 22 -16.52 12.92 8.46
N ALA A 23 -15.25 12.62 8.20
CA ALA A 23 -14.14 13.06 9.03
C ALA A 23 -13.53 14.37 8.49
N ARG A 24 -12.90 15.12 9.38
CA ARG A 24 -12.11 16.29 8.99
C ARG A 24 -10.90 15.86 8.16
N LEU A 25 -10.40 16.75 7.31
CA LEU A 25 -9.26 16.45 6.44
C LEU A 25 -8.03 15.95 7.22
N SER A 26 -7.73 16.56 8.38
CA SER A 26 -6.61 16.09 9.21
C SER A 26 -6.82 14.67 9.71
N ALA A 27 -8.04 14.31 10.09
CA ALA A 27 -8.35 12.96 10.53
C ALA A 27 -8.28 11.96 9.38
N ILE A 28 -8.65 12.38 8.17
CA ILE A 28 -8.52 11.55 6.97
C ILE A 28 -7.05 11.25 6.69
N ASN A 29 -6.18 12.25 6.80
CA ASN A 29 -4.74 12.06 6.58
C ASN A 29 -4.13 11.13 7.62
N GLU A 30 -4.52 11.27 8.90
CA GLU A 30 -4.08 10.35 9.95
C GLU A 30 -4.55 8.93 9.68
N LEU A 31 -5.78 8.77 9.23
CA LEU A 31 -6.34 7.47 8.93
C LEU A 31 -5.62 6.81 7.75
N ARG A 32 -5.32 7.56 6.70
CA ARG A 32 -4.55 7.05 5.56
C ARG A 32 -3.17 6.57 6.00
N ALA A 33 -2.49 7.35 6.84
CA ALA A 33 -1.18 6.97 7.35
C ALA A 33 -1.26 5.71 8.21
N ALA A 34 -2.27 5.61 9.06
CA ALA A 34 -2.47 4.43 9.90
C ALA A 34 -2.78 3.19 9.08
N LEU A 35 -3.60 3.32 8.04
CA LEU A 35 -3.92 2.21 7.14
C LEU A 35 -2.68 1.74 6.39
N LEU A 36 -1.86 2.66 5.90
CA LEU A 36 -0.62 2.32 5.21
C LEU A 36 0.35 1.58 6.13
N GLU A 37 0.52 2.08 7.35
CA GLU A 37 1.39 1.44 8.34
C GLU A 37 0.90 0.03 8.66
N TYR A 38 -0.40 -0.14 8.81
CA TYR A 38 -0.99 -1.45 9.03
C TYR A 38 -0.69 -2.40 7.87
N ARG A 39 -0.84 -1.93 6.63
CA ARG A 39 -0.52 -2.74 5.45
C ARG A 39 0.95 -3.13 5.42
N ARG A 40 1.85 -2.21 5.77
CA ARG A 40 3.30 -2.49 5.83
C ARG A 40 3.62 -3.58 6.85
N GLN A 41 2.98 -3.52 8.01
CA GLN A 41 3.21 -4.48 9.08
C GLN A 41 2.68 -5.88 8.74
N HIS A 42 1.61 -5.96 7.99
CA HIS A 42 0.92 -7.22 7.70
C HIS A 42 1.09 -7.71 6.27
N ASN A 43 1.95 -7.06 5.49
CA ASN A 43 2.21 -7.42 4.08
C ASN A 43 0.93 -7.43 3.24
N ILE A 44 0.08 -6.45 3.46
CA ILE A 44 -1.15 -6.24 2.69
C ILE A 44 -0.85 -5.17 1.64
N TYR A 45 -1.29 -5.40 0.39
CA TYR A 45 -1.08 -4.45 -0.70
C TYR A 45 -2.42 -4.03 -1.27
N GLU A 46 -2.54 -2.73 -1.55
CA GLU A 46 -3.73 -2.15 -2.17
C GLU A 46 -3.32 -1.37 -3.41
N GLU A 47 -4.26 -1.18 -4.35
CA GLU A 47 -4.01 -0.43 -5.57
C GLU A 47 -3.40 0.94 -5.26
N GLY A 48 -2.28 1.26 -5.90
CA GLY A 48 -1.59 2.52 -5.71
C GLY A 48 -0.52 2.52 -4.63
N ASP A 49 -0.36 1.42 -3.91
CA ASP A 49 0.70 1.35 -2.90
C ASP A 49 2.07 1.34 -3.57
N TRP A 50 2.99 2.12 -3.00
CA TRP A 50 4.37 2.14 -3.47
C TRP A 50 5.11 0.89 -2.98
N ILE A 51 5.83 0.26 -3.89
CA ILE A 51 6.58 -0.97 -3.62
C ILE A 51 7.99 -0.86 -4.19
N ILE A 52 8.88 -1.70 -3.67
CA ILE A 52 10.22 -1.86 -4.23
C ILE A 52 10.28 -3.24 -4.89
N TYR A 53 10.55 -3.26 -6.16
CA TYR A 53 10.83 -4.46 -6.94
C TYR A 53 12.25 -4.35 -7.47
N ASP A 54 13.08 -5.31 -7.08
CA ASP A 54 14.51 -5.28 -7.36
C ASP A 54 15.09 -3.98 -6.77
N ASP A 55 15.59 -3.07 -7.58
CA ASP A 55 16.12 -1.79 -7.10
C ASP A 55 15.21 -0.61 -7.44
N ASP A 56 14.05 -0.89 -8.01
CA ASP A 56 13.17 0.14 -8.57
C ASP A 56 11.96 0.41 -7.67
N LEU A 57 11.57 1.68 -7.62
CA LEU A 57 10.33 2.10 -7.00
C LEU A 57 9.20 1.92 -8.01
N MET A 58 8.24 1.09 -7.67
CA MET A 58 7.11 0.77 -8.54
C MET A 58 5.79 0.90 -7.78
N VAL A 59 4.69 0.63 -8.44
CA VAL A 59 3.35 0.73 -7.87
C VAL A 59 2.64 -0.62 -7.98
N PHE A 60 2.02 -1.04 -6.90
CA PHE A 60 1.14 -2.20 -6.89
C PHE A 60 -0.17 -1.86 -7.58
N ALA A 61 -0.58 -2.66 -8.55
CA ALA A 61 -1.84 -2.46 -9.26
C ALA A 61 -2.95 -3.35 -8.71
N MET A 62 -2.78 -4.65 -8.80
CA MET A 62 -3.79 -5.59 -8.30
C MET A 62 -3.21 -7.00 -8.20
N TRP A 63 -3.86 -7.82 -7.39
CA TRP A 63 -3.56 -9.25 -7.36
C TRP A 63 -4.08 -9.93 -8.63
N SER A 64 -3.33 -10.91 -9.12
CA SER A 64 -3.80 -11.71 -10.24
C SER A 64 -4.93 -12.63 -9.80
N LYS A 65 -5.95 -12.74 -10.65
CA LYS A 65 -7.07 -13.65 -10.40
C LYS A 65 -6.75 -15.09 -10.82
N HIS A 66 -5.76 -15.26 -11.68
CA HIS A 66 -5.43 -16.57 -12.29
C HIS A 66 -4.16 -17.20 -11.73
N HIS A 67 -3.30 -16.40 -11.11
CA HIS A 67 -2.02 -16.88 -10.56
C HIS A 67 -1.95 -16.50 -9.09
N ASN A 68 -2.13 -17.49 -8.23
CA ASN A 68 -2.12 -17.28 -6.79
C ASN A 68 -0.80 -16.66 -6.32
N GLU A 69 -0.88 -15.66 -5.46
CA GLU A 69 0.25 -14.92 -4.90
C GLU A 69 1.06 -14.11 -5.92
N TYR A 70 0.55 -13.95 -7.14
CA TYR A 70 1.15 -13.06 -8.13
C TYR A 70 0.34 -11.78 -8.24
N ALA A 71 1.03 -10.69 -8.53
CA ALA A 71 0.42 -9.37 -8.64
C ALA A 71 0.91 -8.65 -9.88
N TYR A 72 0.06 -7.76 -10.39
CA TYR A 72 0.46 -6.83 -11.45
C TYR A 72 1.08 -5.60 -10.80
N ILE A 73 2.30 -5.27 -11.19
CA ILE A 73 3.06 -4.12 -10.69
C ILE A 73 3.61 -3.35 -11.88
N GLY A 74 3.93 -2.07 -11.69
CA GLY A 74 4.47 -1.27 -12.78
C GLY A 74 4.97 0.08 -12.29
N TYR A 75 5.56 0.84 -13.21
CA TYR A 75 5.98 2.20 -12.92
C TYR A 75 4.75 3.12 -12.91
N ALA A 76 4.77 4.13 -12.04
CA ALA A 76 3.62 5.02 -11.84
C ALA A 76 3.17 5.72 -13.13
N ASN A 77 4.10 6.00 -14.04
CA ASN A 77 3.81 6.73 -15.28
C ASN A 77 3.78 5.84 -16.52
N ALA A 78 3.79 4.52 -16.35
CA ALA A 78 3.82 3.58 -17.46
C ALA A 78 2.51 2.81 -17.54
N ASP A 79 2.08 2.50 -18.75
CA ASP A 79 0.92 1.66 -19.00
C ASP A 79 1.25 0.17 -18.90
N ASP A 80 2.54 -0.16 -18.98
CA ASP A 80 2.99 -1.54 -18.93
C ASP A 80 3.19 -2.00 -17.50
N GLY A 81 2.72 -3.20 -17.21
CA GLY A 81 2.93 -3.83 -15.92
C GLY A 81 3.61 -5.17 -16.09
N ALA A 82 4.14 -5.69 -15.00
CA ALA A 82 4.72 -7.01 -14.95
C ALA A 82 3.95 -7.86 -13.96
N LEU A 83 3.88 -9.16 -14.21
CA LEU A 83 3.28 -10.13 -13.28
C LEU A 83 4.40 -10.72 -12.46
N GLU A 84 4.42 -10.44 -11.16
CA GLU A 84 5.49 -10.86 -10.27
C GLU A 84 4.95 -11.52 -9.01
N HIS A 85 5.69 -12.49 -8.49
CA HIS A 85 5.34 -13.16 -7.25
C HIS A 85 5.50 -12.21 -6.07
N ARG A 86 4.65 -12.35 -5.05
CA ARG A 86 4.66 -11.49 -3.87
C ARG A 86 6.00 -11.43 -3.15
N SER A 87 6.82 -12.48 -3.27
CA SER A 87 8.15 -12.52 -2.66
C SER A 87 9.17 -11.66 -3.38
N ALA A 88 8.86 -11.20 -4.60
CA ALA A 88 9.78 -10.41 -5.40
C ALA A 88 9.74 -8.92 -5.08
N PHE A 89 8.74 -8.46 -4.34
CA PHE A 89 8.59 -7.05 -4.00
C PHE A 89 8.18 -6.87 -2.54
N ARG A 90 8.31 -5.66 -2.03
CA ARG A 90 7.91 -5.30 -0.67
C ARG A 90 7.39 -3.87 -0.66
N HIS A 91 6.71 -3.49 0.41
CA HIS A 91 6.32 -2.09 0.59
C HIS A 91 7.55 -1.18 0.57
N ALA A 92 7.44 -0.05 -0.10
CA ALA A 92 8.46 0.99 -0.04
C ALA A 92 8.33 1.74 1.29
N THR A 93 9.47 2.22 1.80
CA THR A 93 9.48 3.09 2.97
C THR A 93 9.21 4.52 2.55
N ASP A 94 8.87 5.39 3.50
CA ASP A 94 8.68 6.80 3.21
C ASP A 94 9.93 7.44 2.62
N LYS A 95 11.10 7.03 3.08
CA LYS A 95 12.38 7.50 2.54
C LYS A 95 12.55 7.10 1.08
N GLU A 96 12.22 5.85 0.75
CA GLU A 96 12.32 5.35 -0.63
C GLU A 96 11.34 6.07 -1.56
N ILE A 97 10.13 6.33 -1.08
CA ILE A 97 9.14 7.08 -1.85
C ILE A 97 9.64 8.50 -2.12
N ALA A 98 10.21 9.15 -1.12
CA ALA A 98 10.71 10.51 -1.24
C ALA A 98 11.90 10.62 -2.20
N GLN A 99 12.81 9.65 -2.17
CA GLN A 99 13.99 9.67 -3.03
C GLN A 99 13.77 9.05 -4.40
N GLY A 100 12.75 8.20 -4.56
CA GLY A 100 12.38 7.61 -5.84
C GLY A 100 13.12 6.34 -6.22
N TYR A 101 13.86 5.74 -5.28
CA TYR A 101 14.60 4.50 -5.53
C TYR A 101 14.85 3.78 -4.20
N ARG A 102 15.30 2.54 -4.32
CA ARG A 102 15.57 1.68 -3.17
C ARG A 102 16.66 2.28 -2.26
N ASP A 103 16.38 2.23 -0.95
CA ASP A 103 17.34 2.62 0.08
C ASP A 103 18.29 1.45 0.34
N GLU A 104 19.56 1.76 0.39
CA GLU A 104 20.59 0.76 0.70
C GLU A 104 20.90 0.64 2.18
#